data_e7bd6b0040287571eaa716ec4153fc91
#
_entry.id   e7bd6b0040287571eaa716ec4153fc91
#
_cell.length_a   1.000
_cell.length_b   1.000
_cell.length_c   1.000
_cell.angle_alpha   90.00
_cell.angle_beta   90.00
_cell.angle_gamma   90.00
#
_symmetry.space_group_name_H-M   'P 1'
#
loop_
_entity.id
_entity.type
_entity.pdbx_description
1 polymer ?
#
loop_
_entity_poly.entity_id
_entity_poly.type
_entity_poly.pdbx_seq_one_letter_code
_entity_poly.pdbx_strand_id
1 'polypeptide(L)'
;LKLEIEEMTKWRFQTDEIKIQNKTWSSKLFYLTNDPYNQPQLLIKNTDFKVIEKNGETSIKSKWSSMILEDKVKIPLGRRNYKANQGRQIKWGIGYDEKNKDGFYITRDAEPKDFGAIKDFKFKNEFYVQRALTGETKSFSKKNDSVLSTKIKQDTKTLDYFGFETAFKSSFLGLNLDSEISLNSLDLEKFKKIFKSKTELSKVLHTYKNEDEEKELKLSLFGTYRDKVWNGSLGEKDILTAYGLKIENNRKWENNNVKKSSRLAAGYGEYQSNRKETNDDLISRNRFNFLWYREHIYPIWKQKNDSPINKKFIYNPEFINKGLDFLVSSKVDLYRYSDGNYQNLFTFKAGPKITLGNFQKN
;
A
#
# COMPACT_ATOMS: atom_id res chain seq x y z
N LEU A 1 5.43 -8.89 -12.20
CA LEU A 1 4.05 -9.33 -11.95
C LEU A 1 3.57 -8.61 -10.69
N LYS A 2 2.81 -7.53 -10.83
CA LYS A 2 2.16 -6.90 -9.69
C LYS A 2 0.84 -7.64 -9.48
N LEU A 3 0.81 -8.52 -8.51
CA LEU A 3 -0.44 -9.06 -8.01
C LEU A 3 -1.17 -7.92 -7.28
N GLU A 4 -2.11 -7.26 -7.92
CA GLU A 4 -3.11 -6.47 -7.24
C GLU A 4 -4.06 -7.46 -6.57
N ILE A 5 -3.79 -7.73 -5.30
CA ILE A 5 -4.75 -8.40 -4.42
C ILE A 5 -5.77 -7.31 -4.09
N GLU A 6 -6.97 -7.40 -4.65
CA GLU A 6 -8.11 -6.64 -4.15
C GLU A 6 -8.15 -6.83 -2.63
N GLU A 7 -8.17 -5.74 -1.87
CA GLU A 7 -8.22 -5.82 -0.41
C GLU A 7 -9.45 -6.64 -0.02
N MET A 8 -9.21 -7.85 0.48
CA MET A 8 -10.28 -8.68 1.01
C MET A 8 -10.71 -8.10 2.36
N THR A 9 -11.71 -7.24 2.30
CA THR A 9 -12.23 -6.52 3.47
C THR A 9 -13.19 -7.35 4.33
N LYS A 10 -13.57 -8.55 3.88
CA LYS A 10 -14.56 -9.37 4.57
C LYS A 10 -13.92 -10.43 5.45
N TRP A 11 -14.15 -10.29 6.75
CA TRP A 11 -13.80 -11.30 7.74
C TRP A 11 -14.87 -12.36 7.83
N ARG A 12 -14.44 -13.62 7.91
CA ARG A 12 -15.29 -14.79 8.10
C ARG A 12 -14.99 -15.40 9.45
N PHE A 13 -15.99 -15.96 10.09
CA PHE A 13 -15.83 -16.57 11.40
C PHE A 13 -16.53 -17.95 11.48
N GLN A 14 -16.02 -18.76 12.39
CA GLN A 14 -16.63 -20.01 12.80
C GLN A 14 -16.60 -20.12 14.32
N THR A 15 -17.67 -20.64 14.88
CA THR A 15 -17.80 -20.93 16.32
C THR A 15 -18.90 -21.98 16.53
N ASP A 16 -18.80 -22.75 17.60
CA ASP A 16 -19.80 -23.76 17.94
C ASP A 16 -21.05 -23.13 18.58
N GLU A 17 -20.86 -22.07 19.39
CA GLU A 17 -21.94 -21.39 20.12
C GLU A 17 -21.64 -19.89 20.22
N ILE A 18 -22.65 -19.05 19.96
CA ILE A 18 -22.60 -17.61 20.23
C ILE A 18 -23.71 -17.26 21.23
N LYS A 19 -23.34 -16.60 22.33
CA LYS A 19 -24.25 -15.97 23.26
C LYS A 19 -24.35 -14.49 22.96
N ILE A 20 -25.55 -14.01 22.69
CA ILE A 20 -25.83 -12.60 22.39
C ILE A 20 -26.65 -12.01 23.54
N GLN A 21 -26.11 -11.02 24.22
CA GLN A 21 -26.77 -10.28 25.30
C GLN A 21 -26.40 -8.80 25.21
N ASN A 22 -27.39 -7.91 25.19
CA ASN A 22 -27.21 -6.45 25.27
C ASN A 22 -26.07 -5.92 24.36
N LYS A 23 -26.13 -6.21 23.05
CA LYS A 23 -25.11 -5.81 22.06
C LYS A 23 -23.70 -6.38 22.34
N THR A 24 -23.62 -7.40 23.16
CA THR A 24 -22.38 -8.14 23.41
C THR A 24 -22.53 -9.56 22.88
N TRP A 25 -21.60 -9.96 22.03
CA TRP A 25 -21.51 -11.33 21.54
C TRP A 25 -20.36 -12.02 22.25
N SER A 26 -20.54 -13.24 22.69
CA SER A 26 -19.49 -14.01 23.36
C SER A 26 -19.47 -15.46 22.91
N SER A 27 -18.28 -16.03 22.86
CA SER A 27 -18.05 -17.44 22.55
C SER A 27 -16.84 -17.95 23.31
N LYS A 28 -16.85 -19.22 23.69
CA LYS A 28 -15.69 -19.89 24.30
C LYS A 28 -14.57 -20.11 23.29
N LEU A 29 -14.92 -20.42 22.05
CA LEU A 29 -13.98 -20.71 20.98
C LEU A 29 -14.44 -20.03 19.69
N PHE A 30 -13.57 -19.21 19.11
CA PHE A 30 -13.92 -18.41 17.96
C PHE A 30 -12.76 -18.36 16.95
N TYR A 31 -13.03 -18.73 15.71
CA TYR A 31 -12.07 -18.70 14.63
C TYR A 31 -12.37 -17.55 13.68
N LEU A 32 -11.34 -16.86 13.24
CA LEU A 32 -11.40 -15.74 12.31
C LEU A 32 -10.43 -15.95 11.16
N THR A 33 -10.84 -15.63 9.95
CA THR A 33 -9.99 -15.58 8.77
C THR A 33 -10.47 -14.53 7.78
N ASN A 34 -9.57 -13.95 7.01
CA ASN A 34 -9.87 -13.16 5.81
C ASN A 34 -9.43 -13.89 4.53
N ASP A 35 -9.02 -15.14 4.65
CA ASP A 35 -8.57 -15.96 3.54
C ASP A 35 -9.79 -16.43 2.72
N PRO A 36 -9.79 -16.32 1.37
CA PRO A 36 -10.92 -16.71 0.52
C PRO A 36 -11.12 -18.23 0.41
N TYR A 37 -10.14 -19.01 0.80
CA TYR A 37 -10.17 -20.45 0.60
C TYR A 37 -11.10 -21.17 1.58
N ASN A 38 -11.69 -22.26 1.16
CA ASN A 38 -12.55 -23.10 2.00
C ASN A 38 -11.80 -23.63 3.24
N GLN A 39 -10.55 -24.05 3.05
CA GLN A 39 -9.61 -24.30 4.13
C GLN A 39 -8.64 -23.12 4.16
N PRO A 40 -8.76 -22.22 5.14
CA PRO A 40 -7.91 -21.04 5.21
C PRO A 40 -6.46 -21.44 5.45
N GLN A 41 -5.55 -20.82 4.70
CA GLN A 41 -4.11 -20.94 4.96
C GLN A 41 -3.71 -20.19 6.24
N LEU A 42 -4.48 -19.16 6.58
CA LEU A 42 -4.29 -18.38 7.81
C LEU A 42 -5.59 -18.33 8.60
N LEU A 43 -5.54 -18.78 9.84
CA LEU A 43 -6.67 -18.83 10.77
C LEU A 43 -6.25 -18.23 12.12
N ILE A 44 -7.08 -17.36 12.68
CA ILE A 44 -6.88 -16.84 14.03
C ILE A 44 -7.87 -17.54 14.97
N LYS A 45 -7.33 -18.37 15.86
CA LYS A 45 -8.07 -19.04 16.92
C LYS A 45 -8.10 -18.16 18.16
N ASN A 46 -9.29 -17.89 18.70
CA ASN A 46 -9.49 -17.08 19.90
C ASN A 46 -10.25 -17.89 20.97
N THR A 47 -9.84 -17.75 22.21
CA THR A 47 -10.56 -18.31 23.37
C THR A 47 -11.17 -17.19 24.19
N ASP A 48 -12.33 -17.46 24.82
CA ASP A 48 -13.11 -16.47 25.57
C ASP A 48 -13.28 -15.16 24.78
N PHE A 49 -13.80 -15.32 23.57
CA PHE A 49 -13.99 -14.24 22.61
C PHE A 49 -15.22 -13.41 22.97
N LYS A 50 -15.10 -12.08 22.90
CA LYS A 50 -16.19 -11.13 23.12
C LYS A 50 -16.17 -10.02 22.10
N VAL A 51 -17.30 -9.71 21.51
CA VAL A 51 -17.52 -8.50 20.70
C VAL A 51 -18.46 -7.60 21.51
N ILE A 52 -18.06 -6.37 21.72
CA ILE A 52 -18.82 -5.38 22.47
C ILE A 52 -19.06 -4.19 21.56
N GLU A 53 -20.32 -3.90 21.28
CA GLU A 53 -20.72 -2.70 20.55
C GLU A 53 -21.15 -1.62 21.55
N LYS A 54 -20.43 -0.50 21.55
CA LYS A 54 -20.71 0.65 22.42
C LYS A 54 -20.55 1.94 21.63
N ASN A 55 -21.57 2.78 21.59
CA ASN A 55 -21.56 4.09 20.91
C ASN A 55 -21.15 4.02 19.42
N GLY A 56 -21.58 2.98 18.69
CA GLY A 56 -21.19 2.77 17.29
C GLY A 56 -19.75 2.24 17.08
N GLU A 57 -18.99 2.05 18.17
CA GLU A 57 -17.68 1.40 18.10
C GLU A 57 -17.79 -0.08 18.47
N THR A 58 -17.25 -0.95 17.63
CA THR A 58 -17.16 -2.39 17.89
C THR A 58 -15.78 -2.74 18.42
N SER A 59 -15.73 -3.27 19.63
CA SER A 59 -14.52 -3.73 20.30
C SER A 59 -14.52 -5.25 20.38
N ILE A 60 -13.42 -5.87 19.96
CA ILE A 60 -13.23 -7.33 19.96
C ILE A 60 -12.17 -7.68 20.99
N LYS A 61 -12.49 -8.57 21.94
CA LYS A 61 -11.60 -9.01 23.01
C LYS A 61 -11.47 -10.51 23.02
N SER A 62 -10.25 -11.03 23.29
CA SER A 62 -10.02 -12.44 23.55
C SER A 62 -9.02 -12.63 24.68
N LYS A 63 -9.23 -13.68 25.48
CA LYS A 63 -8.31 -14.05 26.58
C LYS A 63 -6.99 -14.57 26.05
N TRP A 64 -7.06 -15.37 24.99
CA TRP A 64 -5.91 -15.91 24.30
C TRP A 64 -6.20 -16.05 22.81
N SER A 65 -5.22 -15.69 21.99
CA SER A 65 -5.27 -15.85 20.54
C SER A 65 -4.04 -16.59 20.04
N SER A 66 -4.22 -17.38 19.01
CA SER A 66 -3.13 -17.99 18.26
C SER A 66 -3.42 -17.91 16.76
N MET A 67 -2.39 -17.69 15.96
CA MET A 67 -2.43 -17.77 14.52
C MET A 67 -2.05 -19.19 14.10
N ILE A 68 -2.84 -19.79 13.23
CA ILE A 68 -2.62 -21.11 12.67
C ILE A 68 -2.35 -20.93 11.17
N LEU A 69 -1.21 -21.41 10.71
CA LEU A 69 -0.80 -21.36 9.32
C LEU A 69 -0.84 -22.78 8.75
N GLU A 70 -1.54 -22.95 7.63
CA GLU A 70 -1.65 -24.23 6.90
C GLU A 70 -2.04 -25.42 7.80
N ASP A 71 -2.84 -25.17 8.86
CA ASP A 71 -3.21 -26.15 9.89
C ASP A 71 -2.04 -26.83 10.60
N LYS A 72 -0.79 -26.41 10.35
CA LYS A 72 0.43 -27.06 10.85
C LYS A 72 1.19 -26.21 11.87
N VAL A 73 1.39 -24.93 11.57
CA VAL A 73 2.19 -24.04 12.41
C VAL A 73 1.28 -23.19 13.29
N LYS A 74 1.43 -23.32 14.61
CA LYS A 74 0.67 -22.55 15.59
C LYS A 74 1.55 -21.51 16.26
N ILE A 75 1.27 -20.24 16.02
CA ILE A 75 2.00 -19.10 16.58
C ILE A 75 1.14 -18.46 17.68
N PRO A 76 1.59 -18.42 18.94
CA PRO A 76 0.86 -17.76 20.01
C PRO A 76 0.87 -16.23 19.80
N LEU A 77 -0.29 -15.62 19.89
CA LEU A 77 -0.47 -14.16 19.78
C LEU A 77 -0.78 -13.49 21.13
N GLY A 78 -1.10 -14.30 22.16
CA GLY A 78 -1.45 -13.82 23.49
C GLY A 78 -2.85 -13.19 23.57
N ARG A 79 -3.06 -12.39 24.61
CA ARG A 79 -4.32 -11.65 24.81
C ARG A 79 -4.50 -10.57 23.75
N ARG A 80 -5.71 -10.47 23.18
CA ARG A 80 -6.03 -9.50 22.15
C ARG A 80 -7.20 -8.60 22.55
N ASN A 81 -7.08 -7.33 22.14
CA ASN A 81 -8.14 -6.35 22.26
C ASN A 81 -8.01 -5.41 21.04
N TYR A 82 -8.96 -5.46 20.12
CA TYR A 82 -8.99 -4.59 18.95
C TYR A 82 -10.35 -3.94 18.76
N LYS A 83 -10.34 -2.79 18.14
CA LYS A 83 -11.53 -2.10 17.68
C LYS A 83 -11.74 -2.43 16.19
N ALA A 84 -12.94 -2.86 15.80
CA ALA A 84 -13.23 -3.34 14.45
C ALA A 84 -13.05 -2.27 13.36
N ASN A 85 -13.21 -0.99 13.71
CA ASN A 85 -13.04 0.13 12.79
C ASN A 85 -11.59 0.64 12.69
N GLN A 86 -10.67 0.07 13.46
CA GLN A 86 -9.25 0.37 13.37
C GLN A 86 -8.60 -0.74 12.55
N GLY A 87 -8.08 -0.40 11.37
CA GLY A 87 -7.37 -1.31 10.48
C GLY A 87 -6.24 -2.07 11.20
N ARG A 88 -5.61 -3.01 10.53
CA ARG A 88 -4.60 -3.96 11.04
C ARG A 88 -3.73 -3.38 12.15
N GLN A 89 -3.90 -3.88 13.37
CA GLN A 89 -3.00 -3.56 14.49
C GLN A 89 -1.84 -4.57 14.57
N ILE A 90 -1.01 -4.62 13.55
CA ILE A 90 0.33 -5.20 13.72
C ILE A 90 1.17 -4.09 14.34
N LYS A 91 1.27 -4.08 15.67
CA LYS A 91 2.01 -3.04 16.39
C LYS A 91 3.53 -3.19 16.23
N TRP A 92 4.02 -4.38 15.94
CA TRP A 92 5.43 -4.68 15.79
C TRP A 92 5.69 -5.37 14.47
N GLY A 93 6.72 -4.93 13.77
CA GLY A 93 7.19 -5.52 12.53
C GLY A 93 8.70 -5.72 12.56
N ILE A 94 9.19 -6.62 11.73
CA ILE A 94 10.61 -6.81 11.44
C ILE A 94 10.76 -6.67 9.94
N GLY A 95 11.76 -5.91 9.52
CA GLY A 95 12.07 -5.71 8.10
C GLY A 95 13.56 -5.81 7.83
N TYR A 96 13.90 -5.83 6.54
CA TYR A 96 15.26 -5.79 6.05
C TYR A 96 15.37 -4.78 4.90
N ASP A 97 16.22 -3.77 5.07
CA ASP A 97 16.54 -2.76 4.05
C ASP A 97 18.03 -2.38 4.17
N GLU A 98 18.85 -3.02 3.35
CA GLU A 98 20.30 -2.77 3.36
C GLU A 98 20.65 -1.35 2.93
N LYS A 99 19.88 -0.77 1.98
CA LYS A 99 20.20 0.52 1.37
C LYS A 99 19.94 1.69 2.29
N ASN A 100 18.80 1.70 3.01
CA ASN A 100 18.36 2.85 3.80
C ASN A 100 18.51 2.66 5.30
N LYS A 101 18.53 1.39 5.78
CA LYS A 101 18.46 1.04 7.20
C LYS A 101 19.60 0.12 7.65
N ASP A 102 20.60 -0.07 6.78
CA ASP A 102 21.80 -0.90 6.99
C ASP A 102 21.53 -2.40 7.22
N GLY A 103 20.29 -2.87 7.01
CA GLY A 103 19.93 -4.26 7.15
C GLY A 103 18.66 -4.48 7.98
N PHE A 104 18.74 -5.31 9.01
CA PHE A 104 17.59 -5.62 9.86
C PHE A 104 17.15 -4.44 10.73
N TYR A 105 15.84 -4.24 10.79
CA TYR A 105 15.23 -3.24 11.63
C TYR A 105 13.90 -3.73 12.23
N ILE A 106 13.53 -3.17 13.36
CA ILE A 106 12.27 -3.44 14.04
C ILE A 106 11.40 -2.19 13.93
N THR A 107 10.12 -2.38 13.68
CA THR A 107 9.15 -1.27 13.63
C THR A 107 8.09 -1.42 14.72
N ARG A 108 7.56 -0.29 15.16
CA ARG A 108 6.37 -0.22 15.99
C ARG A 108 5.41 0.80 15.43
N ASP A 109 4.27 0.32 14.96
CA ASP A 109 3.20 1.17 14.46
C ASP A 109 2.38 1.74 15.62
N ALA A 110 2.16 3.04 15.62
CA ALA A 110 1.14 3.66 16.45
C ALA A 110 -0.26 3.44 15.84
N GLU A 111 -1.28 3.50 16.68
CA GLU A 111 -2.66 3.45 16.17
C GLU A 111 -2.93 4.69 15.32
N PRO A 112 -3.49 4.54 14.09
CA PRO A 112 -3.89 5.67 13.28
C PRO A 112 -4.85 6.58 14.05
N LYS A 113 -4.65 7.90 13.94
CA LYS A 113 -5.46 8.90 14.64
C LYS A 113 -5.87 10.02 13.71
N ASP A 114 -7.04 10.57 13.96
CA ASP A 114 -7.49 11.79 13.33
C ASP A 114 -7.21 12.99 14.24
N PHE A 115 -6.65 14.06 13.68
CA PHE A 115 -6.36 15.31 14.37
C PHE A 115 -7.00 16.47 13.60
N GLY A 116 -8.25 16.78 13.89
CA GLY A 116 -8.98 17.85 13.19
C GLY A 116 -9.07 17.61 11.68
N ALA A 117 -8.43 18.44 10.88
CA ALA A 117 -8.37 18.32 9.43
C ALA A 117 -7.44 17.20 8.93
N ILE A 118 -6.50 16.76 9.75
CA ILE A 118 -5.59 15.66 9.43
C ILE A 118 -6.32 14.34 9.70
N LYS A 119 -6.43 13.52 8.67
CA LYS A 119 -7.08 12.22 8.71
C LYS A 119 -6.04 11.12 8.49
N ASP A 120 -6.34 9.92 9.07
CA ASP A 120 -5.53 8.71 8.90
C ASP A 120 -4.04 8.95 9.19
N PHE A 121 -3.74 9.74 10.25
CA PHE A 121 -2.36 9.99 10.67
C PHE A 121 -1.75 8.68 11.17
N LYS A 122 -0.79 8.17 10.42
CA LYS A 122 -0.02 6.97 10.71
C LYS A 122 1.37 7.36 11.17
N PHE A 123 1.83 6.74 12.24
CA PHE A 123 3.17 6.96 12.76
C PHE A 123 3.82 5.63 13.10
N LYS A 124 5.01 5.41 12.57
CA LYS A 124 5.80 4.20 12.73
C LYS A 124 7.17 4.55 13.27
N ASN A 125 7.51 4.07 14.45
CA ASN A 125 8.86 4.14 15.00
C ASN A 125 9.70 3.01 14.43
N GLU A 126 10.97 3.27 14.23
CA GLU A 126 11.94 2.31 13.73
C GLU A 126 13.17 2.23 14.61
N PHE A 127 13.66 1.00 14.82
CA PHE A 127 14.92 0.71 15.48
C PHE A 127 15.81 -0.11 14.54
N TYR A 128 16.97 0.42 14.20
CA TYR A 128 17.90 -0.17 13.23
C TYR A 128 18.88 -1.11 13.93
N VAL A 129 18.50 -2.37 14.01
CA VAL A 129 19.22 -3.41 14.75
C VAL A 129 20.64 -3.55 14.25
N GLN A 130 20.83 -3.68 12.93
CA GLN A 130 22.15 -3.87 12.35
C GLN A 130 23.07 -2.69 12.66
N ARG A 131 22.57 -1.47 12.51
CA ARG A 131 23.31 -0.24 12.80
C ARG A 131 23.72 -0.14 14.27
N ALA A 132 22.82 -0.53 15.19
CA ALA A 132 23.12 -0.54 16.62
C ALA A 132 24.16 -1.60 17.02
N LEU A 133 24.17 -2.76 16.33
CA LEU A 133 25.14 -3.83 16.60
C LEU A 133 26.55 -3.50 16.06
N THR A 134 26.63 -2.85 14.90
CA THR A 134 27.91 -2.56 14.26
C THR A 134 28.53 -1.22 14.69
N GLY A 135 27.71 -0.28 15.19
CA GLY A 135 28.15 1.10 15.45
C GLY A 135 28.45 1.91 14.18
N GLU A 136 28.07 1.39 13.00
CA GLU A 136 28.39 1.98 11.70
C GLU A 136 27.17 2.06 10.79
N THR A 137 27.18 3.00 9.85
CA THR A 137 26.17 3.11 8.79
C THR A 137 26.79 3.31 7.43
N LYS A 138 26.17 2.74 6.39
CA LYS A 138 26.47 3.00 4.98
C LYS A 138 25.31 3.71 4.28
N SER A 139 24.20 3.96 5.00
CA SER A 139 22.93 4.44 4.45
C SER A 139 22.89 5.95 4.29
N PHE A 140 23.77 6.71 4.95
CA PHE A 140 23.79 8.16 4.82
C PHE A 140 24.52 8.60 3.56
N SER A 141 24.03 9.66 2.94
CA SER A 141 24.74 10.26 1.82
C SER A 141 26.02 10.98 2.29
N LYS A 142 27.04 10.99 1.44
CA LYS A 142 28.33 11.63 1.73
C LYS A 142 28.19 13.14 1.88
N LYS A 143 27.44 13.74 0.96
CA LYS A 143 27.18 15.18 0.92
C LYS A 143 25.71 15.48 1.18
N ASN A 144 25.42 16.70 1.64
CA ASN A 144 24.04 17.13 1.84
C ASN A 144 23.20 17.16 0.55
N ASP A 145 23.87 17.37 -0.57
CA ASP A 145 23.30 17.58 -1.91
C ASP A 145 23.46 16.33 -2.82
N SER A 146 23.77 15.15 -2.26
CA SER A 146 23.85 13.92 -3.01
C SER A 146 22.76 12.95 -2.57
N VAL A 147 22.15 12.26 -3.52
CA VAL A 147 21.18 11.18 -3.23
C VAL A 147 21.88 9.87 -2.98
N LEU A 148 23.11 9.75 -3.48
CA LEU A 148 23.88 8.51 -3.37
C LEU A 148 24.34 8.31 -1.94
N SER A 149 24.03 7.12 -1.38
CA SER A 149 24.74 6.64 -0.21
C SER A 149 26.20 6.41 -0.61
N THR A 150 27.11 6.77 0.27
CA THR A 150 28.55 6.62 -0.04
C THR A 150 28.99 5.17 -0.14
N LYS A 151 28.20 4.23 0.39
CA LYS A 151 28.62 2.87 0.71
C LYS A 151 29.90 2.82 1.59
N ILE A 152 30.34 3.98 2.07
CA ILE A 152 31.47 4.12 2.99
C ILE A 152 30.91 4.04 4.41
N LYS A 153 31.56 3.27 5.24
CA LYS A 153 31.22 3.18 6.65
C LYS A 153 31.41 4.52 7.34
N GLN A 154 30.45 4.92 8.12
CA GLN A 154 30.47 6.11 8.96
C GLN A 154 30.08 5.70 10.37
N ASP A 155 30.77 6.24 11.37
CA ASP A 155 30.43 6.00 12.77
C ASP A 155 29.02 6.58 13.09
N THR A 156 28.31 5.88 13.93
CA THR A 156 26.97 6.26 14.36
C THR A 156 26.93 6.70 15.81
N LYS A 157 26.05 7.67 16.08
CA LYS A 157 25.64 8.05 17.45
C LYS A 157 24.39 7.24 17.83
N THR A 158 24.07 7.19 19.09
CA THR A 158 22.85 6.51 19.60
C THR A 158 21.57 6.97 18.91
N LEU A 159 21.48 8.26 18.55
CA LEU A 159 20.33 8.82 17.81
C LEU A 159 20.17 8.26 16.39
N ASP A 160 21.24 7.75 15.80
CA ASP A 160 21.22 7.12 14.48
C ASP A 160 20.60 5.72 14.50
N TYR A 161 20.40 5.10 15.68
CA TYR A 161 19.77 3.79 15.79
C TYR A 161 18.25 3.85 15.67
N PHE A 162 17.66 5.05 15.70
CA PHE A 162 16.23 5.26 15.67
C PHE A 162 15.83 6.13 14.49
N GLY A 163 14.64 5.87 13.97
CA GLY A 163 14.01 6.67 12.96
C GLY A 163 12.49 6.58 13.05
N PHE A 164 11.82 7.25 12.14
CA PHE A 164 10.38 7.12 12.01
C PHE A 164 9.89 7.34 10.58
N GLU A 165 8.74 6.78 10.30
CA GLU A 165 7.93 7.05 9.12
C GLU A 165 6.57 7.57 9.56
N THR A 166 6.05 8.56 8.85
CA THR A 166 4.69 9.08 9.06
C THR A 166 4.00 9.30 7.74
N ALA A 167 2.71 9.00 7.69
CA ALA A 167 1.85 9.29 6.56
C ALA A 167 0.54 9.88 7.06
N PHE A 168 0.00 10.86 6.36
CA PHE A 168 -1.27 11.48 6.70
C PHE A 168 -1.97 12.05 5.48
N LYS A 169 -3.29 12.15 5.60
CA LYS A 169 -4.17 12.80 4.64
C LYS A 169 -4.85 13.97 5.29
N SER A 170 -5.06 15.02 4.55
CA SER A 170 -5.83 16.18 5.00
C SER A 170 -6.69 16.70 3.87
N SER A 171 -7.86 17.22 4.21
CA SER A 171 -8.73 17.91 3.25
C SER A 171 -9.06 19.28 3.79
N PHE A 172 -8.74 20.31 3.02
CA PHE A 172 -8.97 21.70 3.37
C PHE A 172 -9.35 22.50 2.13
N LEU A 173 -10.42 23.29 2.20
CA LEU A 173 -10.95 24.12 1.10
C LEU A 173 -11.11 23.36 -0.24
N GLY A 174 -11.52 22.11 -0.20
CA GLY A 174 -11.68 21.27 -1.40
C GLY A 174 -10.35 20.81 -2.02
N LEU A 175 -9.22 21.03 -1.34
CA LEU A 175 -7.92 20.45 -1.65
C LEU A 175 -7.67 19.23 -0.79
N ASN A 176 -7.09 18.18 -1.37
CA ASN A 176 -6.66 16.99 -0.67
C ASN A 176 -5.14 16.95 -0.62
N LEU A 177 -4.59 16.87 0.57
CA LEU A 177 -3.17 16.70 0.83
C LEU A 177 -2.91 15.25 1.22
N ASP A 178 -1.96 14.61 0.55
CA ASP A 178 -1.42 13.30 0.90
C ASP A 178 0.08 13.46 1.11
N SER A 179 0.60 13.07 2.27
CA SER A 179 2.01 13.28 2.62
C SER A 179 2.59 12.08 3.34
N GLU A 180 3.77 11.68 2.89
CA GLU A 180 4.63 10.67 3.50
C GLU A 180 5.96 11.33 3.87
N ILE A 181 6.41 11.13 5.10
CA ILE A 181 7.65 11.68 5.63
C ILE A 181 8.39 10.57 6.36
N SER A 182 9.70 10.51 6.17
CA SER A 182 10.56 9.61 6.95
C SER A 182 11.86 10.28 7.38
N LEU A 183 12.33 9.87 8.55
CA LEU A 183 13.64 10.23 9.09
C LEU A 183 14.39 8.93 9.40
N ASN A 184 15.52 8.71 8.74
CA ASN A 184 16.36 7.52 8.93
C ASN A 184 17.37 7.67 10.08
N SER A 185 17.24 8.70 10.90
CA SER A 185 17.96 8.97 12.14
C SER A 185 17.22 10.06 12.91
N LEU A 186 17.39 10.11 14.20
CA LEU A 186 16.92 11.22 15.05
C LEU A 186 18.02 12.27 15.28
N ASP A 187 19.21 12.13 14.69
CA ASP A 187 20.29 13.13 14.71
C ASP A 187 19.97 14.26 13.72
N LEU A 188 19.34 15.31 14.21
CA LEU A 188 18.92 16.45 13.38
C LEU A 188 20.09 17.26 12.77
N GLU A 189 21.32 17.09 13.25
CA GLU A 189 22.52 17.67 12.60
C GLU A 189 22.68 17.12 11.17
N LYS A 190 22.18 15.92 10.93
CA LYS A 190 22.19 15.23 9.64
C LYS A 190 20.90 15.42 8.83
N PHE A 191 20.00 16.31 9.24
CA PHE A 191 18.65 16.43 8.68
C PHE A 191 18.60 16.36 7.15
N LYS A 192 19.43 17.14 6.45
CA LYS A 192 19.51 17.13 4.98
C LYS A 192 19.88 15.78 4.37
N LYS A 193 20.51 14.89 5.13
CA LYS A 193 20.93 13.55 4.66
C LYS A 193 19.95 12.44 4.99
N ILE A 194 19.11 12.64 6.03
CA ILE A 194 18.25 11.59 6.62
C ILE A 194 16.77 11.81 6.34
N PHE A 195 16.37 13.06 6.07
CA PHE A 195 14.98 13.42 5.80
C PHE A 195 14.56 12.99 4.39
N LYS A 196 13.39 12.37 4.28
CA LYS A 196 12.73 12.06 3.01
C LYS A 196 11.29 12.50 3.09
N SER A 197 10.75 13.00 1.99
CA SER A 197 9.34 13.34 1.90
C SER A 197 8.77 13.16 0.51
N LYS A 198 7.50 12.81 0.47
CA LYS A 198 6.69 12.78 -0.74
C LYS A 198 5.33 13.37 -0.41
N THR A 199 4.94 14.39 -1.13
CA THR A 199 3.71 15.13 -0.84
C THR A 199 2.98 15.42 -2.15
N GLU A 200 1.68 15.19 -2.15
CA GLU A 200 0.78 15.54 -3.25
C GLU A 200 -0.37 16.38 -2.70
N LEU A 201 -0.55 17.59 -3.25
CA LEU A 201 -1.70 18.44 -3.04
C LEU A 201 -2.59 18.36 -4.27
N SER A 202 -3.81 17.90 -4.15
CA SER A 202 -4.68 17.64 -5.27
C SER A 202 -6.07 18.26 -5.12
N LYS A 203 -6.68 18.57 -6.27
CA LYS A 203 -8.07 19.00 -6.36
C LYS A 203 -8.79 18.14 -7.39
N VAL A 204 -9.90 17.56 -6.98
CA VAL A 204 -10.83 16.95 -7.92
C VAL A 204 -11.61 18.05 -8.61
N LEU A 205 -11.40 18.22 -9.90
CA LEU A 205 -12.04 19.25 -10.70
C LEU A 205 -13.42 18.82 -11.16
N HIS A 206 -13.56 17.55 -11.47
CA HIS A 206 -14.81 16.95 -11.91
C HIS A 206 -14.87 15.49 -11.48
N THR A 207 -15.99 15.09 -10.93
CA THR A 207 -16.32 13.68 -10.66
C THR A 207 -17.71 13.37 -11.16
N TYR A 208 -17.86 12.19 -11.73
CA TYR A 208 -19.13 11.64 -12.15
C TYR A 208 -19.15 10.17 -11.77
N LYS A 209 -20.21 9.75 -11.11
CA LYS A 209 -20.38 8.36 -10.69
C LYS A 209 -21.84 7.97 -10.79
N ASN A 210 -22.10 6.91 -11.54
CA ASN A 210 -23.37 6.20 -11.58
C ASN A 210 -23.11 4.69 -11.46
N GLU A 211 -24.12 3.85 -11.69
CA GLU A 211 -23.98 2.39 -11.59
C GLU A 211 -23.00 1.82 -12.60
N ASP A 212 -22.93 2.38 -13.80
CA ASP A 212 -22.18 1.85 -14.93
C ASP A 212 -20.90 2.63 -15.24
N GLU A 213 -20.73 3.84 -14.71
CA GLU A 213 -19.62 4.72 -15.04
C GLU A 213 -19.10 5.50 -13.84
N GLU A 214 -17.79 5.49 -13.69
CA GLU A 214 -17.04 6.35 -12.76
C GLU A 214 -15.98 7.14 -13.53
N LYS A 215 -16.00 8.46 -13.38
CA LYS A 215 -15.05 9.37 -14.02
C LYS A 215 -14.53 10.40 -13.00
N GLU A 216 -13.23 10.63 -13.00
CA GLU A 216 -12.57 11.60 -12.17
C GLU A 216 -11.54 12.38 -12.96
N LEU A 217 -11.61 13.70 -12.90
CA LEU A 217 -10.59 14.61 -13.37
C LEU A 217 -9.92 15.28 -12.18
N LYS A 218 -8.62 15.05 -12.00
CA LYS A 218 -7.83 15.51 -10.86
C LYS A 218 -6.64 16.36 -11.33
N LEU A 219 -6.43 17.50 -10.70
CA LEU A 219 -5.21 18.30 -10.79
C LEU A 219 -4.41 18.12 -9.51
N SER A 220 -3.10 17.92 -9.64
CA SER A 220 -2.20 17.72 -8.51
C SER A 220 -0.93 18.56 -8.64
N LEU A 221 -0.48 19.08 -7.51
CA LEU A 221 0.88 19.58 -7.27
C LEU A 221 1.63 18.49 -6.52
N PHE A 222 2.82 18.15 -6.92
CA PHE A 222 3.64 17.18 -6.19
C PHE A 222 4.98 17.78 -5.79
N GLY A 223 5.48 17.33 -4.66
CA GLY A 223 6.81 17.62 -4.15
C GLY A 223 7.43 16.38 -3.54
N THR A 224 8.71 16.15 -3.82
CA THR A 224 9.44 14.97 -3.33
C THR A 224 10.85 15.39 -2.96
N TYR A 225 11.34 14.89 -1.82
CA TYR A 225 12.71 15.12 -1.38
C TYR A 225 13.35 13.79 -0.97
N ARG A 226 14.50 13.46 -1.55
CA ARG A 226 15.30 12.24 -1.31
C ARG A 226 14.51 10.93 -1.42
N ASP A 227 13.67 10.82 -2.42
CA ASP A 227 12.87 9.63 -2.66
C ASP A 227 13.03 9.12 -4.10
N LYS A 228 12.29 8.11 -4.45
CA LYS A 228 12.30 7.49 -5.77
C LYS A 228 11.17 8.01 -6.63
N VAL A 229 11.46 8.25 -7.87
CA VAL A 229 10.49 8.63 -8.89
C VAL A 229 10.57 7.71 -10.08
N TRP A 230 9.41 7.30 -10.59
CA TRP A 230 9.31 6.51 -11.80
C TRP A 230 9.80 7.29 -13.02
N ASN A 231 10.70 6.68 -13.79
CA ASN A 231 11.35 7.28 -14.95
C ASN A 231 11.22 6.41 -16.21
N GLY A 232 10.02 5.98 -16.53
CA GLY A 232 9.72 5.23 -17.72
C GLY A 232 10.47 3.89 -17.81
N SER A 233 11.14 3.65 -18.94
CA SER A 233 11.90 2.42 -19.17
C SER A 233 13.08 2.22 -18.22
N LEU A 234 13.56 3.29 -17.61
CA LEU A 234 14.66 3.26 -16.65
C LEU A 234 14.22 2.86 -15.23
N GLY A 235 12.92 2.60 -15.04
CA GLY A 235 12.36 2.21 -13.74
C GLY A 235 12.40 3.34 -12.71
N GLU A 236 12.50 2.96 -11.44
CA GLU A 236 12.62 3.93 -10.34
C GLU A 236 14.04 4.52 -10.29
N LYS A 237 14.10 5.84 -10.17
CA LYS A 237 15.35 6.60 -10.00
C LYS A 237 15.31 7.37 -8.69
N ASP A 238 16.41 7.29 -7.95
CA ASP A 238 16.62 8.13 -6.77
C ASP A 238 16.81 9.59 -7.21
N ILE A 239 16.07 10.49 -6.58
CA ILE A 239 16.13 11.93 -6.82
C ILE A 239 16.44 12.68 -5.53
N LEU A 240 17.07 13.83 -5.62
CA LEU A 240 17.23 14.73 -4.48
C LEU A 240 15.97 15.54 -4.27
N THR A 241 15.51 16.22 -5.31
CA THR A 241 14.25 16.96 -5.30
C THR A 241 13.47 16.72 -6.58
N ALA A 242 12.16 16.70 -6.47
CA ALA A 242 11.27 16.87 -7.60
C ALA A 242 10.04 17.63 -7.19
N TYR A 243 9.54 18.49 -8.07
CA TYR A 243 8.29 19.19 -7.90
C TYR A 243 7.65 19.49 -9.25
N GLY A 244 6.35 19.59 -9.27
CA GLY A 244 5.64 19.85 -10.52
C GLY A 244 4.14 19.75 -10.41
N LEU A 245 3.52 19.74 -11.58
CA LEU A 245 2.08 19.66 -11.81
C LEU A 245 1.73 18.37 -12.53
N LYS A 246 0.57 17.82 -12.22
CA LYS A 246 0.00 16.67 -12.92
C LYS A 246 -1.50 16.84 -13.04
N ILE A 247 -2.04 16.54 -14.22
CA ILE A 247 -3.46 16.41 -14.47
C ILE A 247 -3.76 14.96 -14.86
N GLU A 248 -4.79 14.38 -14.29
CA GLU A 248 -5.21 13.01 -14.54
C GLU A 248 -6.72 12.95 -14.80
N ASN A 249 -7.09 12.20 -15.82
CA ASN A 249 -8.48 11.83 -16.09
C ASN A 249 -8.59 10.30 -16.08
N ASN A 250 -9.24 9.79 -15.05
CA ASN A 250 -9.49 8.37 -14.86
C ASN A 250 -10.96 8.10 -15.17
N ARG A 251 -11.22 7.05 -15.96
CA ARG A 251 -12.58 6.64 -16.31
C ARG A 251 -12.68 5.12 -16.25
N LYS A 252 -13.72 4.63 -15.58
CA LYS A 252 -14.12 3.22 -15.57
C LYS A 252 -15.57 3.15 -15.97
N TRP A 253 -15.91 2.25 -16.87
CA TRP A 253 -17.30 2.06 -17.29
C TRP A 253 -17.55 0.62 -17.72
N GLU A 254 -18.81 0.21 -17.64
CA GLU A 254 -19.27 -1.08 -18.12
C GLU A 254 -20.33 -0.87 -19.18
N ASN A 255 -20.21 -1.56 -20.30
CA ASN A 255 -21.19 -1.55 -21.37
C ASN A 255 -21.24 -2.94 -22.02
N ASN A 256 -22.45 -3.51 -22.14
CA ASN A 256 -22.68 -4.86 -22.65
C ASN A 256 -21.83 -5.93 -21.92
N ASN A 257 -21.75 -5.85 -20.59
CA ASN A 257 -20.92 -6.70 -19.75
C ASN A 257 -19.40 -6.58 -20.01
N VAL A 258 -18.94 -5.70 -20.89
CA VAL A 258 -17.52 -5.42 -21.11
C VAL A 258 -17.07 -4.34 -20.15
N LYS A 259 -16.16 -4.68 -19.25
CA LYS A 259 -15.55 -3.72 -18.34
C LYS A 259 -14.44 -2.97 -19.06
N LYS A 260 -14.48 -1.66 -18.99
CA LYS A 260 -13.52 -0.77 -19.66
C LYS A 260 -12.92 0.19 -18.66
N SER A 261 -11.63 0.46 -18.78
CA SER A 261 -10.96 1.51 -18.05
C SER A 261 -10.05 2.32 -18.96
N SER A 262 -9.93 3.61 -18.68
CA SER A 262 -8.97 4.48 -19.34
C SER A 262 -8.35 5.43 -18.33
N ARG A 263 -7.09 5.78 -18.55
CA ARG A 263 -6.35 6.79 -17.82
C ARG A 263 -5.59 7.66 -18.79
N LEU A 264 -5.83 8.95 -18.72
CA LEU A 264 -5.09 9.97 -19.45
C LEU A 264 -4.42 10.85 -18.40
N ALA A 265 -3.10 11.00 -18.49
CA ALA A 265 -2.38 11.86 -17.57
C ALA A 265 -1.32 12.67 -18.31
N ALA A 266 -1.14 13.91 -17.92
CA ALA A 266 -0.04 14.75 -18.35
C ALA A 266 0.60 15.40 -17.12
N GLY A 267 1.93 15.46 -17.09
CA GLY A 267 2.67 16.03 -16.00
C GLY A 267 3.87 16.82 -16.48
N TYR A 268 4.20 17.87 -15.75
CA TYR A 268 5.41 18.66 -15.97
C TYR A 268 6.05 18.97 -14.63
N GLY A 269 7.36 18.81 -14.52
CA GLY A 269 8.07 19.08 -13.29
C GLY A 269 9.56 19.16 -13.48
N GLU A 270 10.23 19.72 -12.47
CA GLU A 270 11.68 19.76 -12.35
C GLU A 270 12.14 18.62 -11.46
N TYR A 271 13.23 17.96 -11.87
CA TYR A 271 13.80 16.80 -11.21
C TYR A 271 15.31 16.97 -11.06
N GLN A 272 15.78 16.89 -9.84
CA GLN A 272 17.20 16.96 -9.53
C GLN A 272 17.72 15.60 -9.09
N SER A 273 18.70 15.07 -9.79
CA SER A 273 19.31 13.76 -9.53
C SER A 273 20.79 13.75 -9.85
N ASN A 274 21.47 12.70 -9.42
CA ASN A 274 22.87 12.51 -9.82
C ASN A 274 22.96 12.12 -11.30
N ARG A 275 23.98 12.65 -11.97
CA ARG A 275 24.23 12.40 -13.40
C ARG A 275 24.46 10.93 -13.71
N LYS A 276 25.20 10.24 -12.83
CA LYS A 276 25.46 8.78 -12.88
C LYS A 276 25.39 8.22 -11.46
N GLU A 277 25.16 6.94 -11.34
CA GLU A 277 25.13 6.25 -10.04
C GLU A 277 26.47 6.31 -9.27
N THR A 278 27.56 6.68 -9.94
CA THR A 278 28.92 6.77 -9.39
C THR A 278 29.42 8.21 -9.21
N ASN A 279 28.67 9.23 -9.69
CA ASN A 279 29.08 10.62 -9.64
C ASN A 279 28.13 11.46 -8.78
N ASP A 280 28.68 12.21 -7.85
CA ASP A 280 27.97 13.12 -6.94
C ASP A 280 27.43 14.39 -7.60
N ASP A 281 27.75 14.63 -8.90
CA ASP A 281 27.29 15.82 -9.60
C ASP A 281 25.78 15.79 -9.81
N LEU A 282 25.09 16.75 -9.22
CA LEU A 282 23.65 16.94 -9.39
C LEU A 282 23.38 17.65 -10.71
N ILE A 283 22.37 17.14 -11.40
CA ILE A 283 21.80 17.78 -12.58
C ILE A 283 20.31 18.04 -12.35
N SER A 284 19.86 19.23 -12.72
CA SER A 284 18.42 19.56 -12.76
C SER A 284 17.93 19.44 -14.19
N ARG A 285 16.75 18.84 -14.36
CA ARG A 285 16.08 18.69 -15.66
C ARG A 285 14.59 18.85 -15.51
N ASN A 286 14.01 19.59 -16.40
CA ASN A 286 12.57 19.59 -16.58
C ASN A 286 12.15 18.35 -17.36
N ARG A 287 11.05 17.76 -16.98
CA ARG A 287 10.46 16.59 -17.62
C ARG A 287 8.97 16.81 -17.85
N PHE A 288 8.57 16.68 -19.08
CA PHE A 288 7.19 16.49 -19.45
C PHE A 288 6.94 15.00 -19.59
N ASN A 289 5.82 14.50 -19.06
CA ASN A 289 5.35 13.16 -19.30
C ASN A 289 3.89 13.14 -19.71
N PHE A 290 3.55 12.23 -20.62
CA PHE A 290 2.20 11.98 -21.08
C PHE A 290 1.94 10.49 -21.00
N LEU A 291 0.82 10.11 -20.40
CA LEU A 291 0.36 8.73 -20.26
C LEU A 291 -1.03 8.61 -20.86
N TRP A 292 -1.19 7.67 -21.78
CA TRP A 292 -2.48 7.18 -22.21
C TRP A 292 -2.53 5.67 -21.95
N TYR A 293 -3.56 5.24 -21.24
CA TYR A 293 -3.82 3.84 -20.95
C TYR A 293 -5.28 3.52 -21.24
N ARG A 294 -5.52 2.36 -21.83
CA ARG A 294 -6.86 1.84 -22.06
C ARG A 294 -6.87 0.33 -21.88
N GLU A 295 -7.89 -0.18 -21.21
CA GLU A 295 -8.09 -1.60 -20.96
C GLU A 295 -9.54 -1.98 -21.21
N HIS A 296 -9.73 -3.14 -21.80
CA HIS A 296 -11.01 -3.77 -22.03
C HIS A 296 -10.95 -5.20 -21.52
N ILE A 297 -11.97 -5.60 -20.75
CA ILE A 297 -12.14 -6.97 -20.24
C ILE A 297 -13.45 -7.51 -20.82
N TYR A 298 -13.33 -8.46 -21.71
CA TYR A 298 -14.43 -9.13 -22.37
C TYR A 298 -14.77 -10.41 -21.63
N PRO A 299 -15.96 -10.56 -21.01
CA PRO A 299 -16.37 -11.82 -20.44
C PRO A 299 -16.66 -12.83 -21.54
N ILE A 300 -15.93 -13.95 -21.57
CA ILE A 300 -16.16 -15.06 -22.50
C ILE A 300 -17.14 -16.04 -21.89
N TRP A 301 -16.90 -16.38 -20.63
CA TRP A 301 -17.71 -17.33 -19.90
C TRP A 301 -17.70 -17.04 -18.41
N LYS A 302 -18.87 -17.15 -17.78
CA LYS A 302 -19.02 -17.08 -16.31
C LYS A 302 -19.94 -18.20 -15.86
N GLN A 303 -19.55 -18.84 -14.78
CA GLN A 303 -20.41 -19.81 -14.13
C GLN A 303 -21.68 -19.09 -13.61
N LYS A 304 -22.86 -19.62 -13.96
CA LYS A 304 -24.12 -19.13 -13.39
C LYS A 304 -24.21 -19.49 -11.90
N ASN A 305 -24.81 -18.61 -11.11
CA ASN A 305 -24.97 -18.79 -9.65
C ASN A 305 -26.03 -19.83 -9.25
N ASP A 306 -26.28 -20.85 -10.04
CA ASP A 306 -27.35 -21.84 -9.79
C ASP A 306 -27.02 -22.88 -8.73
N SER A 307 -25.83 -22.81 -8.12
CA SER A 307 -25.44 -23.78 -7.08
C SER A 307 -25.77 -23.25 -5.70
N PRO A 308 -26.66 -23.92 -4.94
CA PRO A 308 -26.85 -23.58 -3.54
C PRO A 308 -25.47 -23.65 -2.84
N ILE A 309 -25.26 -22.75 -1.87
CA ILE A 309 -24.05 -22.71 -1.03
C ILE A 309 -23.72 -24.15 -0.65
N ASN A 310 -22.67 -24.70 -1.23
CA ASN A 310 -22.31 -26.10 -0.97
C ASN A 310 -21.91 -26.18 0.50
N LYS A 311 -22.65 -26.95 1.30
CA LYS A 311 -22.45 -27.11 2.76
C LYS A 311 -21.02 -27.50 3.16
N LYS A 312 -20.18 -27.87 2.18
CA LYS A 312 -18.75 -28.16 2.36
C LYS A 312 -17.88 -26.91 2.58
N PHE A 313 -18.39 -25.69 2.29
CA PHE A 313 -17.63 -24.46 2.47
C PHE A 313 -17.94 -23.82 3.84
N ILE A 314 -17.12 -24.14 4.84
CA ILE A 314 -17.32 -23.67 6.22
C ILE A 314 -16.96 -22.17 6.33
N TYR A 315 -15.93 -21.71 5.63
CA TYR A 315 -15.35 -20.37 5.79
C TYR A 315 -15.60 -19.41 4.63
N ASN A 316 -16.29 -19.82 3.57
CA ASN A 316 -16.55 -18.98 2.42
C ASN A 316 -18.05 -18.74 2.21
N PRO A 317 -18.64 -17.68 2.80
CA PRO A 317 -20.05 -17.35 2.59
C PRO A 317 -20.32 -16.79 1.18
N GLU A 318 -19.29 -16.26 0.48
CA GLU A 318 -19.41 -15.78 -0.89
C GLU A 318 -18.82 -16.79 -1.86
N PHE A 319 -19.62 -17.17 -2.81
CA PHE A 319 -19.19 -18.07 -3.88
C PHE A 319 -18.43 -17.27 -4.93
N ILE A 320 -17.17 -17.64 -5.17
CA ILE A 320 -16.38 -17.07 -6.27
C ILE A 320 -16.71 -17.85 -7.54
N ASN A 321 -17.43 -17.23 -8.45
CA ASN A 321 -17.80 -17.88 -9.71
C ASN A 321 -16.54 -18.11 -10.56
N LYS A 322 -16.46 -19.31 -11.14
CA LYS A 322 -15.47 -19.57 -12.20
C LYS A 322 -15.76 -18.69 -13.40
N GLY A 323 -14.72 -18.25 -14.07
CA GLY A 323 -14.89 -17.40 -15.24
C GLY A 323 -13.68 -17.40 -16.15
N LEU A 324 -13.93 -17.06 -17.39
CA LEU A 324 -12.93 -16.80 -18.39
C LEU A 324 -13.24 -15.46 -19.01
N ASP A 325 -12.35 -14.52 -18.85
CA ASP A 325 -12.39 -13.22 -19.51
C ASP A 325 -11.23 -13.12 -20.50
N PHE A 326 -11.37 -12.27 -21.52
CA PHE A 326 -10.26 -11.91 -22.40
C PHE A 326 -9.92 -10.44 -22.16
N LEU A 327 -8.68 -10.18 -21.81
CA LEU A 327 -8.17 -8.85 -21.50
C LEU A 327 -7.39 -8.31 -22.69
N VAL A 328 -7.68 -7.07 -23.08
CA VAL A 328 -6.90 -6.30 -24.05
C VAL A 328 -6.54 -4.97 -23.43
N SER A 329 -5.27 -4.62 -23.40
CA SER A 329 -4.84 -3.29 -22.94
C SER A 329 -3.75 -2.70 -23.80
N SER A 330 -3.78 -1.37 -23.91
CA SER A 330 -2.77 -0.58 -24.59
C SER A 330 -2.32 0.58 -23.69
N LYS A 331 -1.03 0.87 -23.73
CA LYS A 331 -0.41 1.96 -22.97
C LYS A 331 0.58 2.69 -23.87
N VAL A 332 0.48 4.01 -23.86
CA VAL A 332 1.48 4.93 -24.43
C VAL A 332 2.01 5.78 -23.29
N ASP A 333 3.32 5.81 -23.12
CA ASP A 333 3.98 6.54 -22.06
C ASP A 333 5.16 7.33 -22.67
N LEU A 334 5.02 8.64 -22.75
CA LEU A 334 5.95 9.52 -23.42
C LEU A 334 6.64 10.42 -22.40
N TYR A 335 7.95 10.53 -22.51
CA TYR A 335 8.78 11.42 -21.70
C TYR A 335 9.58 12.34 -22.62
N ARG A 336 9.66 13.61 -22.25
CA ARG A 336 10.48 14.64 -22.89
C ARG A 336 11.26 15.39 -21.83
N TYR A 337 12.56 15.50 -22.02
CA TYR A 337 13.46 16.13 -21.07
C TYR A 337 14.03 17.43 -21.67
N SER A 338 14.34 18.41 -20.79
CA SER A 338 14.87 19.72 -21.20
C SER A 338 16.23 19.66 -21.91
N ASP A 339 16.94 18.54 -21.80
CA ASP A 339 18.21 18.31 -22.50
C ASP A 339 18.05 17.67 -23.90
N GLY A 340 16.81 17.63 -24.43
CA GLY A 340 16.50 17.02 -25.71
C GLY A 340 16.32 15.52 -25.71
N ASN A 341 16.64 14.84 -24.61
CA ASN A 341 16.39 13.40 -24.48
C ASN A 341 14.92 13.08 -24.42
N TYR A 342 14.56 11.87 -24.84
CA TYR A 342 13.16 11.41 -24.81
C TYR A 342 13.06 9.90 -24.58
N GLN A 343 11.89 9.47 -24.15
CA GLN A 343 11.50 8.07 -24.12
C GLN A 343 10.07 7.93 -24.66
N ASN A 344 9.87 6.93 -25.50
CA ASN A 344 8.56 6.55 -26.03
C ASN A 344 8.36 5.06 -25.71
N LEU A 345 7.41 4.78 -24.85
CA LEU A 345 7.07 3.41 -24.48
C LEU A 345 5.67 3.08 -24.95
N PHE A 346 5.58 2.03 -25.74
CA PHE A 346 4.32 1.47 -26.21
C PHE A 346 4.20 0.06 -25.65
N THR A 347 3.10 -0.20 -24.97
CA THR A 347 2.83 -1.52 -24.41
C THR A 347 1.46 -1.99 -24.90
N PHE A 348 1.42 -3.16 -25.46
CA PHE A 348 0.19 -3.85 -25.80
C PHE A 348 0.14 -5.18 -25.05
N LYS A 349 -1.00 -5.51 -24.45
CA LYS A 349 -1.23 -6.78 -23.77
C LYS A 349 -2.57 -7.34 -24.22
N ALA A 350 -2.59 -8.61 -24.57
CA ALA A 350 -3.82 -9.35 -24.84
C ALA A 350 -3.66 -10.77 -24.30
N GLY A 351 -4.71 -11.29 -23.68
CA GLY A 351 -4.67 -12.65 -23.16
C GLY A 351 -5.88 -13.04 -22.31
N PRO A 352 -6.02 -14.33 -22.02
CA PRO A 352 -7.08 -14.84 -21.16
C PRO A 352 -6.81 -14.49 -19.70
N LYS A 353 -7.86 -14.14 -18.96
CA LYS A 353 -7.90 -14.02 -17.52
C LYS A 353 -8.84 -15.09 -16.97
N ILE A 354 -8.29 -16.07 -16.27
CA ILE A 354 -9.06 -17.21 -15.76
C ILE A 354 -9.31 -16.99 -14.26
N THR A 355 -10.59 -17.06 -13.87
CA THR A 355 -11.00 -17.11 -12.45
C THR A 355 -11.36 -18.56 -12.12
N LEU A 356 -10.57 -19.21 -11.29
CA LEU A 356 -10.70 -20.63 -10.99
C LEU A 356 -11.80 -20.95 -9.96
N GLY A 357 -12.39 -19.93 -9.36
CA GLY A 357 -13.40 -20.10 -8.32
C GLY A 357 -12.80 -20.44 -6.96
N ASN A 358 -13.61 -21.06 -6.10
CA ASN A 358 -13.15 -21.51 -4.79
C ASN A 358 -12.37 -22.83 -4.93
N PHE A 359 -11.19 -22.88 -4.34
CA PHE A 359 -10.41 -24.12 -4.26
C PHE A 359 -10.84 -24.92 -3.05
N GLN A 360 -11.05 -26.21 -3.24
CA GLN A 360 -11.13 -27.19 -2.15
C GLN A 360 -9.74 -27.80 -1.96
N LYS A 361 -9.28 -27.84 -0.73
CA LYS A 361 -8.13 -28.67 -0.35
C LYS A 361 -8.67 -30.10 -0.23
N ASN A 362 -8.19 -31.03 -1.07
CA ASN A 362 -8.47 -32.44 -0.96
C ASN A 362 -7.75 -33.07 0.24
#